data_1387ec9a71954aa7ab2aa76a2fab044f
#
_entry.id   1387ec9a71954aa7ab2aa76a2fab044f
#
_cell.length_a   1.000
_cell.length_b   1.000
_cell.length_c   1.000
_cell.angle_alpha   90.00
_cell.angle_beta   90.00
_cell.angle_gamma   90.00
#
_symmetry.space_group_name_H-M   'P 1'
#
loop_
_entity.id
_entity.type
_entity.pdbx_description
1 polymer ?
#
loop_
_entity_poly.entity_id
_entity_poly.type
_entity_poly.pdbx_seq_one_letter_code
_entity_poly.pdbx_strand_id
1 'polypeptide(L)'
;KGVTGKDLVTGIKKVGITLRNIIQWLLRTIGKLIEKIGQGMQRLGEAGRKNDKRIKAMSSDQVALLKGEAEAGTFKFNINQLCIAGEFVGHEMEHAHIASKFVRWLITDYINGFIRVLEGTEKLVTQHMTDESPEAFLKALGSLIGSSIHFPGVKGATEDYAPEFDTDKEHTLRTVPMLGDFGLVMFDPAAAATVFPQGVEKIQQYLKIDVVEYNTKKEFVGDKLPYPGADHLKQINSLITETAEYWNSNDASQSRKLEKAVKNIESIAGKLSQSESTATNTIGNVVGMVIQRLSTVLTSGNKWVSRALSTELHYLTETIDSVTGRKKDEE
;
A
#
# COMPACT_ATOMS: atom_id res chain seq x y z
N LYS A 1 39.41 14.89 20.30
CA LYS A 1 39.54 13.44 20.45
C LYS A 1 39.33 12.84 19.09
N GLY A 2 40.39 12.31 18.43
CA GLY A 2 40.30 11.72 17.12
C GLY A 2 39.49 10.42 17.15
N VAL A 3 38.70 10.18 16.14
CA VAL A 3 37.98 8.89 15.91
C VAL A 3 39.06 7.82 15.70
N THR A 4 39.06 6.78 16.49
CA THR A 4 40.04 5.72 16.38
C THR A 4 39.63 4.70 15.32
N GLY A 5 40.60 4.03 14.68
CA GLY A 5 40.27 3.01 13.66
C GLY A 5 39.34 1.89 14.16
N LYS A 6 39.29 1.63 15.49
CA LYS A 6 38.34 0.71 16.12
C LYS A 6 36.90 1.21 16.08
N ASP A 7 36.68 2.50 16.21
CA ASP A 7 35.33 3.11 16.17
C ASP A 7 34.77 3.05 14.76
N LEU A 8 35.64 3.21 13.74
CA LEU A 8 35.31 3.03 12.34
C LEU A 8 34.88 1.58 12.03
N VAL A 9 35.72 0.60 12.41
CA VAL A 9 35.43 -0.84 12.20
C VAL A 9 34.14 -1.28 12.91
N THR A 10 33.85 -0.75 14.10
CA THR A 10 32.63 -1.05 14.84
C THR A 10 31.41 -0.42 14.16
N GLY A 11 31.54 0.78 13.61
CA GLY A 11 30.49 1.46 12.81
C GLY A 11 30.17 0.66 11.54
N ILE A 12 31.18 0.20 10.81
CA ILE A 12 31.05 -0.58 9.56
C ILE A 12 30.31 -1.91 9.79
N LYS A 13 30.73 -2.68 10.82
CA LYS A 13 30.05 -3.92 11.20
C LYS A 13 28.56 -3.66 11.57
N LYS A 14 28.28 -2.53 12.21
CA LYS A 14 26.92 -2.15 12.62
C LYS A 14 26.01 -1.84 11.42
N VAL A 15 26.50 -1.23 10.35
CA VAL A 15 25.75 -0.94 9.12
C VAL A 15 25.41 -2.21 8.36
N GLY A 16 26.37 -3.10 8.14
CA GLY A 16 26.15 -4.38 7.47
C GLY A 16 25.16 -5.28 8.24
N ILE A 17 25.23 -5.28 9.57
CA ILE A 17 24.27 -5.98 10.44
C ILE A 17 22.88 -5.36 10.32
N THR A 18 22.77 -4.04 10.27
CA THR A 18 21.49 -3.34 10.16
C THR A 18 20.80 -3.63 8.82
N LEU A 19 21.53 -3.54 7.71
CA LEU A 19 21.00 -3.87 6.39
C LEU A 19 20.57 -5.34 6.31
N ARG A 20 21.39 -6.25 6.81
CA ARG A 20 21.06 -7.69 6.88
C ARG A 20 19.82 -7.95 7.72
N ASN A 21 19.67 -7.27 8.86
CA ASN A 21 18.48 -7.39 9.71
C ASN A 21 17.22 -6.88 9.02
N ILE A 22 17.31 -5.76 8.29
CA ILE A 22 16.21 -5.21 7.49
C ILE A 22 15.81 -6.21 6.42
N ILE A 23 16.74 -6.79 5.70
CA ILE A 23 16.49 -7.79 4.65
C ILE A 23 15.85 -9.06 5.23
N GLN A 24 16.37 -9.58 6.33
CA GLN A 24 15.79 -10.75 6.99
C GLN A 24 14.39 -10.49 7.52
N TRP A 25 14.15 -9.29 8.08
CA TRP A 25 12.82 -8.86 8.48
C TRP A 25 11.88 -8.80 7.29
N LEU A 26 12.32 -8.22 6.17
CA LEU A 26 11.56 -8.15 4.92
C LEU A 26 11.16 -9.56 4.42
N LEU A 27 12.13 -10.46 4.31
CA LEU A 27 11.88 -11.86 3.88
C LEU A 27 10.81 -12.55 4.74
N ARG A 28 10.91 -12.40 6.07
CA ARG A 28 9.95 -13.00 7.00
C ARG A 28 8.58 -12.33 6.95
N THR A 29 8.53 -11.03 6.74
CA THR A 29 7.31 -10.24 6.84
C THR A 29 6.53 -10.24 5.53
N ILE A 30 7.21 -10.09 4.39
CA ILE A 30 6.55 -9.97 3.08
C ILE A 30 5.87 -11.28 2.68
N GLY A 31 6.55 -12.42 2.81
CA GLY A 31 5.95 -13.71 2.48
C GLY A 31 4.66 -13.97 3.26
N LYS A 32 4.73 -13.81 4.59
CA LYS A 32 3.56 -13.96 5.47
C LYS A 32 2.46 -12.93 5.21
N LEU A 33 2.85 -11.71 4.82
CA LEU A 33 1.91 -10.64 4.54
C LEU A 33 1.13 -10.93 3.26
N ILE A 34 1.82 -11.26 2.18
CA ILE A 34 1.18 -11.57 0.88
C ILE A 34 0.26 -12.78 1.03
N GLU A 35 0.69 -13.81 1.75
CA GLU A 35 -0.14 -14.98 2.04
C GLU A 35 -1.43 -14.61 2.80
N LYS A 36 -1.30 -13.83 3.89
CA LYS A 36 -2.47 -13.38 4.67
C LYS A 36 -3.45 -12.52 3.87
N ILE A 37 -2.92 -11.66 3.01
CA ILE A 37 -3.74 -10.83 2.13
C ILE A 37 -4.42 -11.71 1.09
N GLY A 38 -3.71 -12.64 0.47
CA GLY A 38 -4.27 -13.61 -0.46
C GLY A 38 -5.43 -14.40 0.15
N GLN A 39 -5.28 -14.90 1.39
CA GLN A 39 -6.36 -15.56 2.12
C GLN A 39 -7.54 -14.62 2.39
N GLY A 40 -7.28 -13.34 2.75
CA GLY A 40 -8.30 -12.33 2.94
C GLY A 40 -9.07 -12.03 1.65
N MET A 41 -8.35 -11.85 0.54
CA MET A 41 -8.93 -11.59 -0.78
C MET A 41 -9.72 -12.81 -1.31
N GLN A 42 -9.25 -14.03 -1.06
CA GLN A 42 -10.02 -15.23 -1.40
C GLN A 42 -11.38 -15.25 -0.70
N ARG A 43 -11.42 -14.99 0.61
CA ARG A 43 -12.68 -14.90 1.38
C ARG A 43 -13.60 -13.80 0.86
N LEU A 44 -13.04 -12.63 0.51
CA LEU A 44 -13.81 -11.53 -0.09
C LEU A 44 -14.43 -11.95 -1.43
N GLY A 45 -13.66 -12.60 -2.30
CA GLY A 45 -14.16 -13.12 -3.57
C GLY A 45 -15.28 -14.16 -3.41
N GLU A 46 -15.13 -15.09 -2.45
CA GLU A 46 -16.16 -16.08 -2.14
C GLU A 46 -17.45 -15.46 -1.61
N ALA A 47 -17.33 -14.52 -0.68
CA ALA A 47 -18.48 -13.80 -0.11
C ALA A 47 -19.16 -12.92 -1.16
N GLY A 48 -18.38 -12.24 -2.02
CA GLY A 48 -18.93 -11.46 -3.14
C GLY A 48 -19.71 -12.32 -4.14
N ARG A 49 -19.21 -13.50 -4.50
CA ARG A 49 -19.95 -14.45 -5.34
C ARG A 49 -21.24 -14.97 -4.68
N LYS A 50 -21.24 -15.17 -3.35
CA LYS A 50 -22.45 -15.51 -2.60
C LYS A 50 -23.47 -14.37 -2.67
N ASN A 51 -23.02 -13.15 -2.48
CA ASN A 51 -23.88 -11.97 -2.61
C ASN A 51 -24.45 -11.79 -4.03
N ASP A 52 -23.66 -12.02 -5.08
CA ASP A 52 -24.10 -11.93 -6.47
C ASP A 52 -25.28 -12.88 -6.76
N LYS A 53 -25.20 -14.12 -6.27
CA LYS A 53 -26.31 -15.09 -6.37
C LYS A 53 -27.58 -14.60 -5.67
N ARG A 54 -27.44 -13.96 -4.52
CA ARG A 54 -28.57 -13.43 -3.73
C ARG A 54 -29.19 -12.21 -4.38
N ILE A 55 -28.37 -11.30 -4.89
CA ILE A 55 -28.83 -10.12 -5.63
C ILE A 55 -29.65 -10.55 -6.87
N LYS A 56 -29.17 -11.54 -7.62
CA LYS A 56 -29.88 -12.09 -8.78
C LYS A 56 -31.20 -12.76 -8.43
N ALA A 57 -31.35 -13.24 -7.21
CA ALA A 57 -32.57 -13.89 -6.72
C ALA A 57 -33.58 -12.93 -6.07
N MET A 58 -33.28 -11.63 -5.95
CA MET A 58 -34.18 -10.65 -5.37
C MET A 58 -35.44 -10.47 -6.21
N SER A 59 -36.60 -10.40 -5.54
CA SER A 59 -37.85 -10.02 -6.16
C SER A 59 -37.90 -8.50 -6.45
N SER A 60 -38.85 -8.09 -7.32
CA SER A 60 -39.05 -6.67 -7.60
C SER A 60 -39.38 -5.85 -6.35
N ASP A 61 -40.13 -6.42 -5.41
CA ASP A 61 -40.45 -5.76 -4.14
C ASP A 61 -39.24 -5.56 -3.27
N GLN A 62 -38.35 -6.57 -3.19
CA GLN A 62 -37.10 -6.47 -2.47
C GLN A 62 -36.14 -5.43 -3.08
N VAL A 63 -36.06 -5.37 -4.40
CA VAL A 63 -35.32 -4.34 -5.13
C VAL A 63 -35.86 -2.94 -4.84
N ALA A 64 -37.20 -2.79 -4.73
CA ALA A 64 -37.82 -1.52 -4.40
C ALA A 64 -37.46 -0.99 -3.01
N LEU A 65 -37.20 -1.89 -2.03
CA LEU A 65 -36.74 -1.52 -0.68
C LEU A 65 -35.35 -0.89 -0.65
N LEU A 66 -34.51 -1.13 -1.66
CA LEU A 66 -33.17 -0.55 -1.77
C LEU A 66 -33.14 0.96 -2.03
N LYS A 67 -34.31 1.62 -2.13
CA LYS A 67 -34.43 3.07 -2.27
C LYS A 67 -34.56 3.80 -0.93
N GLY A 68 -34.58 3.06 0.16
CA GLY A 68 -34.78 3.59 1.50
C GLY A 68 -33.48 3.86 2.26
N GLU A 69 -33.64 4.03 3.55
CA GLU A 69 -32.56 4.14 4.50
C GLU A 69 -32.72 3.05 5.58
N ALA A 70 -31.61 2.52 6.06
CA ALA A 70 -31.59 1.60 7.19
C ALA A 70 -31.13 2.31 8.45
N GLU A 71 -31.54 1.83 9.62
CA GLU A 71 -31.01 2.30 10.89
C GLU A 71 -29.54 1.85 11.04
N ALA A 72 -28.66 2.78 11.40
CA ALA A 72 -27.23 2.51 11.56
C ALA A 72 -26.95 1.41 12.59
N GLY A 73 -27.75 1.33 13.65
CA GLY A 73 -27.63 0.32 14.70
C GLY A 73 -27.91 -1.13 14.26
N THR A 74 -28.46 -1.34 13.05
CA THR A 74 -28.67 -2.69 12.50
C THR A 74 -27.41 -3.28 11.88
N PHE A 75 -26.40 -2.45 11.55
CA PHE A 75 -25.16 -2.86 10.92
C PHE A 75 -24.09 -3.25 11.92
N LYS A 76 -23.46 -4.41 11.74
CA LYS A 76 -22.41 -4.96 12.62
C LYS A 76 -20.98 -4.66 12.13
N PHE A 77 -20.75 -3.50 11.56
CA PHE A 77 -19.43 -3.05 11.16
C PHE A 77 -19.13 -1.66 11.74
N ASN A 78 -17.86 -1.27 11.74
CA ASN A 78 -17.49 0.09 12.11
C ASN A 78 -17.81 1.05 10.97
N ILE A 79 -18.90 1.79 11.13
CA ILE A 79 -19.44 2.73 10.11
C ILE A 79 -18.38 3.73 9.67
N ASN A 80 -17.53 4.22 10.59
CA ASN A 80 -16.48 5.19 10.28
C ASN A 80 -15.45 4.67 9.26
N GLN A 81 -15.35 3.36 9.04
CA GLN A 81 -14.50 2.79 7.98
C GLN A 81 -15.05 3.03 6.56
N LEU A 82 -16.31 3.43 6.44
CA LEU A 82 -16.97 3.78 5.18
C LEU A 82 -17.38 5.26 5.15
N CYS A 83 -16.74 6.09 5.99
CA CYS A 83 -16.97 7.53 6.02
C CYS A 83 -15.75 8.28 5.48
N ILE A 84 -16.01 9.47 4.94
CA ILE A 84 -15.01 10.48 4.61
C ILE A 84 -15.46 11.78 5.25
N ALA A 85 -14.59 12.40 6.04
CA ALA A 85 -14.90 13.62 6.80
C ALA A 85 -16.17 13.52 7.69
N GLY A 86 -16.49 12.32 8.17
CA GLY A 86 -17.68 12.03 8.97
C GLY A 86 -18.97 11.80 8.18
N GLU A 87 -18.91 11.84 6.86
CA GLU A 87 -20.04 11.53 5.99
C GLU A 87 -19.95 10.09 5.50
N PHE A 88 -21.04 9.34 5.61
CA PHE A 88 -21.09 7.95 5.12
C PHE A 88 -21.14 7.92 3.58
N VAL A 89 -20.17 7.29 2.97
CA VAL A 89 -20.01 7.20 1.50
C VAL A 89 -19.98 5.76 0.98
N GLY A 90 -20.19 4.76 1.83
CA GLY A 90 -20.15 3.35 1.46
C GLY A 90 -21.22 2.91 0.45
N HIS A 91 -22.25 3.73 0.21
CA HIS A 91 -23.25 3.50 -0.83
C HIS A 91 -22.86 4.06 -2.21
N GLU A 92 -21.74 4.77 -2.30
CA GLU A 92 -21.28 5.46 -3.49
C GLU A 92 -20.27 4.62 -4.27
N MET A 93 -20.54 4.44 -5.56
CA MET A 93 -19.69 3.66 -6.46
C MET A 93 -18.28 4.22 -6.61
N GLU A 94 -18.13 5.53 -6.53
CA GLU A 94 -16.86 6.23 -6.73
C GLU A 94 -15.79 5.77 -5.71
N HIS A 95 -16.15 5.72 -4.43
CA HIS A 95 -15.21 5.37 -3.37
C HIS A 95 -14.79 3.91 -3.41
N ALA A 96 -15.72 3.00 -3.73
CA ALA A 96 -15.40 1.59 -3.99
C ALA A 96 -14.45 1.45 -5.19
N HIS A 97 -14.64 2.27 -6.23
CA HIS A 97 -13.80 2.27 -7.42
C HIS A 97 -12.37 2.77 -7.11
N ILE A 98 -12.24 3.84 -6.33
CA ILE A 98 -10.95 4.34 -5.85
C ILE A 98 -10.21 3.27 -5.06
N ALA A 99 -10.88 2.60 -4.12
CA ALA A 99 -10.28 1.51 -3.34
C ALA A 99 -9.80 0.34 -4.23
N SER A 100 -10.62 -0.06 -5.21
CA SER A 100 -10.27 -1.10 -6.17
C SER A 100 -9.05 -0.74 -7.02
N LYS A 101 -8.99 0.49 -7.52
CA LYS A 101 -7.84 0.99 -8.29
C LYS A 101 -6.56 1.02 -7.46
N PHE A 102 -6.66 1.44 -6.20
CA PHE A 102 -5.52 1.41 -5.29
C PHE A 102 -4.98 -0.02 -5.09
N VAL A 103 -5.86 -1.01 -4.95
CA VAL A 103 -5.45 -2.43 -4.86
C VAL A 103 -4.70 -2.89 -6.11
N ARG A 104 -5.24 -2.57 -7.29
CA ARG A 104 -4.62 -2.93 -8.57
C ARG A 104 -3.27 -2.28 -8.73
N TRP A 105 -3.17 -0.99 -8.43
CA TRP A 105 -1.90 -0.26 -8.41
C TRP A 105 -0.89 -0.93 -7.46
N LEU A 106 -1.32 -1.28 -6.25
CA LEU A 106 -0.44 -1.86 -5.23
C LEU A 106 0.17 -3.19 -5.69
N ILE A 107 -0.67 -4.14 -6.19
CA ILE A 107 -0.19 -5.48 -6.57
C ILE A 107 0.60 -5.47 -7.88
N THR A 108 0.30 -4.56 -8.79
CA THR A 108 0.93 -4.53 -10.12
C THR A 108 2.04 -3.50 -10.19
N ASP A 109 1.68 -2.22 -10.09
CA ASP A 109 2.62 -1.14 -10.39
C ASP A 109 3.64 -0.95 -9.27
N TYR A 110 3.15 -0.89 -8.02
CA TYR A 110 4.03 -0.65 -6.89
C TYR A 110 4.96 -1.81 -6.60
N ILE A 111 4.45 -3.05 -6.54
CA ILE A 111 5.29 -4.23 -6.30
C ILE A 111 6.31 -4.41 -7.41
N ASN A 112 5.93 -4.27 -8.68
CA ASN A 112 6.87 -4.34 -9.79
C ASN A 112 7.91 -3.21 -9.75
N GLY A 113 7.51 -2.00 -9.37
CA GLY A 113 8.42 -0.87 -9.16
C GLY A 113 9.42 -1.17 -8.04
N PHE A 114 8.96 -1.68 -6.92
CA PHE A 114 9.81 -2.05 -5.80
C PHE A 114 10.80 -3.17 -6.17
N ILE A 115 10.36 -4.18 -6.91
CA ILE A 115 11.24 -5.24 -7.43
C ILE A 115 12.33 -4.63 -8.33
N ARG A 116 11.97 -3.72 -9.25
CA ARG A 116 12.96 -3.03 -10.10
C ARG A 116 13.98 -2.22 -9.29
N VAL A 117 13.53 -1.54 -8.22
CA VAL A 117 14.45 -0.84 -7.31
C VAL A 117 15.40 -1.81 -6.64
N LEU A 118 14.93 -2.95 -6.14
CA LEU A 118 15.79 -3.96 -5.51
C LEU A 118 16.82 -4.52 -6.49
N GLU A 119 16.40 -4.95 -7.67
CA GLU A 119 17.28 -5.52 -8.71
C GLU A 119 18.26 -4.48 -9.26
N GLY A 120 17.81 -3.25 -9.47
CA GLY A 120 18.67 -2.15 -9.93
C GLY A 120 19.67 -1.74 -8.85
N THR A 121 19.28 -1.71 -7.58
CA THR A 121 20.17 -1.42 -6.45
C THR A 121 21.30 -2.43 -6.36
N GLU A 122 21.03 -3.72 -6.59
CA GLU A 122 22.06 -4.76 -6.65
C GLU A 122 23.16 -4.40 -7.67
N LYS A 123 22.76 -4.05 -8.87
CA LYS A 123 23.68 -3.67 -9.94
C LYS A 123 24.48 -2.41 -9.60
N LEU A 124 23.79 -1.38 -9.10
CA LEU A 124 24.41 -0.12 -8.71
C LEU A 124 25.45 -0.29 -7.58
N VAL A 125 25.12 -1.07 -6.56
CA VAL A 125 26.09 -1.37 -5.49
C VAL A 125 27.32 -2.07 -6.05
N THR A 126 27.14 -3.07 -6.90
CA THR A 126 28.27 -3.79 -7.52
C THR A 126 29.14 -2.86 -8.38
N GLN A 127 28.56 -1.86 -9.05
CA GLN A 127 29.29 -0.90 -9.87
C GLN A 127 30.05 0.15 -9.06
N HIS A 128 29.48 0.59 -7.93
CA HIS A 128 29.96 1.76 -7.19
C HIS A 128 30.58 1.45 -5.83
N MET A 129 30.62 0.19 -5.40
CA MET A 129 31.12 -0.16 -4.06
C MET A 129 32.62 0.12 -3.85
N THR A 130 33.38 0.34 -4.93
CA THR A 130 34.81 0.66 -4.90
C THR A 130 35.08 2.14 -5.15
N ASP A 131 34.03 2.95 -5.37
CA ASP A 131 34.21 4.38 -5.60
C ASP A 131 34.68 5.08 -4.30
N GLU A 132 35.50 6.11 -4.45
CA GLU A 132 35.96 6.94 -3.34
C GLU A 132 34.85 7.82 -2.76
N SER A 133 33.84 8.18 -3.57
CA SER A 133 32.69 8.99 -3.21
C SER A 133 31.38 8.28 -3.54
N PRO A 134 30.32 8.38 -2.68
CA PRO A 134 29.03 7.80 -2.94
C PRO A 134 28.16 8.58 -3.93
N GLU A 135 28.59 9.76 -4.42
CA GLU A 135 27.76 10.68 -5.20
C GLU A 135 27.19 10.08 -6.49
N ALA A 136 28.02 9.36 -7.25
CA ALA A 136 27.58 8.70 -8.48
C ALA A 136 26.52 7.63 -8.19
N PHE A 137 26.70 6.85 -7.14
CA PHE A 137 25.71 5.88 -6.67
C PHE A 137 24.41 6.55 -6.25
N LEU A 138 24.46 7.62 -5.44
CA LEU A 138 23.29 8.32 -4.95
C LEU A 138 22.46 8.89 -6.09
N LYS A 139 23.12 9.51 -7.08
CA LYS A 139 22.45 10.04 -8.29
C LYS A 139 21.77 8.92 -9.09
N ALA A 140 22.49 7.81 -9.32
CA ALA A 140 21.96 6.68 -10.06
C ALA A 140 20.79 6.00 -9.33
N LEU A 141 20.86 5.86 -8.00
CA LEU A 141 19.79 5.32 -7.17
C LEU A 141 18.55 6.22 -7.20
N GLY A 142 18.72 7.55 -7.12
CA GLY A 142 17.63 8.51 -7.25
C GLY A 142 16.94 8.40 -8.61
N SER A 143 17.71 8.28 -9.69
CA SER A 143 17.17 8.07 -11.05
C SER A 143 16.42 6.73 -11.18
N LEU A 144 16.94 5.67 -10.57
CA LEU A 144 16.30 4.35 -10.55
C LEU A 144 14.95 4.41 -9.81
N ILE A 145 14.87 5.08 -8.67
CA ILE A 145 13.63 5.25 -7.92
C ILE A 145 12.61 6.04 -8.73
N GLY A 146 13.03 7.17 -9.30
CA GLY A 146 12.16 8.03 -10.12
C GLY A 146 11.57 7.33 -11.35
N SER A 147 12.32 6.38 -11.95
CA SER A 147 11.84 5.60 -13.10
C SER A 147 11.05 4.35 -12.71
N SER A 148 11.12 3.91 -11.46
CA SER A 148 10.56 2.62 -11.02
C SER A 148 9.31 2.77 -10.15
N ILE A 149 9.25 3.80 -9.33
CA ILE A 149 8.15 4.04 -8.39
C ILE A 149 7.24 5.14 -8.97
N HIS A 150 5.96 4.85 -9.03
CA HIS A 150 4.95 5.80 -9.47
C HIS A 150 3.89 5.94 -8.39
N PHE A 151 3.46 7.17 -8.15
CA PHE A 151 2.37 7.47 -7.23
C PHE A 151 1.03 7.17 -7.90
N PRO A 152 0.01 6.65 -7.18
CA PRO A 152 -1.32 6.48 -7.75
C PRO A 152 -1.87 7.78 -8.32
N GLY A 153 -2.39 7.75 -9.55
CA GLY A 153 -2.95 8.94 -10.21
C GLY A 153 -1.93 9.82 -10.92
N VAL A 154 -0.64 9.51 -10.86
CA VAL A 154 0.39 10.17 -11.68
C VAL A 154 0.55 9.42 -13.00
N LYS A 155 1.05 10.10 -14.03
CA LYS A 155 1.26 9.51 -15.36
C LYS A 155 1.98 8.16 -15.29
N GLY A 156 1.32 7.12 -15.79
CA GLY A 156 1.81 5.74 -15.78
C GLY A 156 1.32 4.89 -14.61
N ALA A 157 0.55 5.45 -13.65
CA ALA A 157 -0.11 4.69 -12.59
C ALA A 157 -1.59 4.46 -12.91
N THR A 158 -2.51 5.17 -12.27
CA THR A 158 -3.95 5.06 -12.56
C THR A 158 -4.50 6.43 -12.95
N GLU A 159 -5.09 6.54 -14.16
CA GLU A 159 -5.49 7.83 -14.74
C GLU A 159 -6.59 8.56 -13.96
N ASP A 160 -7.46 7.83 -13.27
CA ASP A 160 -8.63 8.39 -12.59
C ASP A 160 -8.40 8.68 -11.10
N TYR A 161 -7.17 8.64 -10.66
CA TYR A 161 -6.83 8.87 -9.27
C TYR A 161 -6.06 10.19 -9.15
N ALA A 162 -6.74 11.25 -8.75
CA ALA A 162 -6.14 12.57 -8.65
C ALA A 162 -5.36 12.71 -7.33
N PRO A 163 -4.03 12.87 -7.37
CA PRO A 163 -3.26 13.20 -6.19
C PRO A 163 -3.48 14.66 -5.81
N GLU A 164 -3.62 14.94 -4.52
CA GLU A 164 -3.36 16.28 -4.01
C GLU A 164 -1.85 16.45 -3.82
N PHE A 165 -1.29 17.46 -4.48
CA PHE A 165 0.07 17.86 -4.24
C PHE A 165 0.11 18.70 -2.97
N ASP A 166 0.89 18.25 -1.99
CA ASP A 166 1.22 19.10 -0.87
C ASP A 166 2.13 20.22 -1.39
N THR A 167 1.65 21.44 -1.31
CA THR A 167 2.40 22.67 -1.72
C THR A 167 3.54 22.98 -0.76
N ASP A 168 3.76 22.14 0.26
CA ASP A 168 4.92 22.28 1.09
C ASP A 168 6.19 22.03 0.26
N LYS A 169 7.27 22.70 0.65
CA LYS A 169 8.55 22.72 -0.08
C LYS A 169 9.28 21.36 -0.12
N GLU A 170 8.64 20.26 0.27
CA GLU A 170 9.28 18.98 0.55
C GLU A 170 9.00 17.90 -0.51
N HIS A 171 8.46 18.24 -1.66
CA HIS A 171 8.17 17.27 -2.73
C HIS A 171 7.34 16.06 -2.24
N THR A 172 6.26 16.32 -1.51
CA THR A 172 5.36 15.32 -0.98
C THR A 172 4.08 15.26 -1.79
N LEU A 173 3.66 14.05 -2.16
CA LEU A 173 2.41 13.77 -2.86
C LEU A 173 1.43 13.12 -1.88
N ARG A 174 0.15 13.51 -1.96
CA ARG A 174 -0.93 12.93 -1.16
C ARG A 174 -2.06 12.48 -2.05
N THR A 175 -2.71 11.39 -1.66
CA THR A 175 -4.00 11.02 -2.26
C THR A 175 -5.11 11.87 -1.65
N VAL A 176 -6.23 11.99 -2.37
CA VAL A 176 -7.48 12.44 -1.74
C VAL A 176 -7.89 11.48 -0.61
N PRO A 177 -8.71 11.92 0.36
CA PRO A 177 -9.24 11.04 1.38
C PRO A 177 -9.98 9.84 0.76
N MET A 178 -9.65 8.66 1.24
CA MET A 178 -10.28 7.39 0.86
C MET A 178 -11.14 6.87 2.00
N LEU A 179 -11.87 5.78 1.79
CA LEU A 179 -12.72 5.17 2.79
C LEU A 179 -12.06 5.07 4.17
N GLY A 180 -12.73 5.57 5.19
CA GLY A 180 -12.24 5.65 6.56
C GLY A 180 -11.26 6.79 6.80
N ASP A 181 -11.32 7.85 5.99
CA ASP A 181 -10.41 9.00 6.03
C ASP A 181 -8.93 8.65 5.86
N PHE A 182 -8.62 7.57 5.19
CA PHE A 182 -7.25 7.18 4.91
C PHE A 182 -6.70 7.81 3.63
N GLY A 183 -5.38 7.95 3.58
CA GLY A 183 -4.66 8.35 2.39
C GLY A 183 -3.22 7.87 2.38
N LEU A 184 -2.64 7.84 1.20
CA LEU A 184 -1.22 7.60 1.00
C LEU A 184 -0.51 8.95 0.91
N VAL A 185 0.52 9.12 1.72
CA VAL A 185 1.50 10.21 1.61
C VAL A 185 2.80 9.58 1.14
N MET A 186 3.38 10.11 0.08
CA MET A 186 4.63 9.61 -0.47
C MET A 186 5.46 10.78 -1.02
N PHE A 187 6.80 10.67 -0.92
CA PHE A 187 7.70 11.58 -1.61
C PHE A 187 7.43 11.55 -3.13
N ASP A 188 7.68 12.65 -3.82
CA ASP A 188 7.62 12.68 -5.29
C ASP A 188 8.81 11.92 -5.89
N PRO A 189 8.63 10.72 -6.45
CA PRO A 189 9.76 9.93 -6.96
C PRO A 189 10.53 10.63 -8.07
N ALA A 190 9.90 11.55 -8.81
CA ALA A 190 10.55 12.28 -9.90
C ALA A 190 11.67 13.22 -9.40
N ALA A 191 11.60 13.70 -8.17
CA ALA A 191 12.62 14.56 -7.57
C ALA A 191 13.81 13.78 -6.99
N ALA A 192 13.74 12.45 -6.88
CA ALA A 192 14.76 11.63 -6.21
C ALA A 192 16.17 11.82 -6.82
N ALA A 193 16.30 11.89 -8.14
CA ALA A 193 17.56 12.10 -8.82
C ALA A 193 18.24 13.44 -8.48
N THR A 194 17.46 14.45 -8.10
CA THR A 194 17.96 15.78 -7.69
C THR A 194 18.28 15.85 -6.20
N VAL A 195 17.49 15.14 -5.37
CA VAL A 195 17.63 15.19 -3.91
C VAL A 195 18.73 14.27 -3.39
N PHE A 196 18.87 13.06 -3.94
CA PHE A 196 19.82 12.07 -3.42
C PHE A 196 21.28 12.52 -3.42
N PRO A 197 21.79 13.22 -4.47
CA PRO A 197 23.15 13.75 -4.44
C PRO A 197 23.44 14.79 -3.33
N GLN A 198 22.37 15.35 -2.70
CA GLN A 198 22.52 16.31 -1.62
C GLN A 198 22.91 15.66 -0.27
N GLY A 199 22.95 14.32 -0.20
CA GLY A 199 23.47 13.57 0.94
C GLY A 199 22.38 12.95 1.84
N VAL A 200 22.86 12.16 2.80
CA VAL A 200 22.03 11.26 3.63
C VAL A 200 20.94 11.99 4.40
N GLU A 201 21.22 13.16 4.99
CA GLU A 201 20.23 13.93 5.75
C GLU A 201 19.06 14.38 4.88
N LYS A 202 19.37 14.84 3.66
CA LYS A 202 18.33 15.26 2.70
C LYS A 202 17.50 14.07 2.22
N ILE A 203 18.15 12.93 1.96
CA ILE A 203 17.46 11.69 1.62
C ILE A 203 16.51 11.27 2.74
N GLN A 204 16.96 11.32 4.00
CA GLN A 204 16.15 10.95 5.15
C GLN A 204 14.91 11.85 5.33
N GLN A 205 15.07 13.16 5.12
CA GLN A 205 13.98 14.14 5.17
C GLN A 205 13.00 13.95 4.00
N TYR A 206 13.52 13.62 2.83
CA TYR A 206 12.76 13.47 1.59
C TYR A 206 11.99 12.14 1.51
N LEU A 207 12.55 11.02 1.95
CA LEU A 207 11.92 9.70 1.87
C LEU A 207 10.77 9.54 2.86
N LYS A 208 9.72 10.34 2.68
CA LYS A 208 8.48 10.21 3.45
C LYS A 208 7.54 9.26 2.72
N ILE A 209 7.11 8.23 3.40
CA ILE A 209 6.06 7.31 2.93
C ILE A 209 5.24 6.91 4.15
N ASP A 210 3.94 7.11 4.09
CA ASP A 210 3.02 6.63 5.12
C ASP A 210 1.61 6.42 4.56
N VAL A 211 0.85 5.54 5.20
CA VAL A 211 -0.59 5.46 5.05
C VAL A 211 -1.17 6.14 6.28
N VAL A 212 -1.63 7.35 6.07
CA VAL A 212 -2.10 8.25 7.14
C VAL A 212 -3.61 8.21 7.25
N GLU A 213 -4.11 8.46 8.43
CA GLU A 213 -5.49 8.83 8.66
C GLU A 213 -5.58 10.36 8.58
N TYR A 214 -6.36 10.87 7.63
CA TYR A 214 -6.64 12.31 7.55
C TYR A 214 -7.45 12.70 8.78
N ASN A 215 -6.86 13.52 9.61
CA ASN A 215 -7.40 13.86 10.93
C ASN A 215 -8.55 14.86 10.81
N THR A 216 -9.65 14.44 10.22
CA THR A 216 -10.87 15.25 10.09
C THR A 216 -11.58 15.41 11.44
N LYS A 217 -11.25 14.59 12.44
CA LYS A 217 -11.89 14.51 13.78
C LYS A 217 -13.41 14.46 13.75
N LYS A 218 -13.99 14.10 12.60
CA LYS A 218 -15.42 13.94 12.44
C LYS A 218 -15.76 12.47 12.43
N GLU A 219 -16.62 12.09 13.35
CA GLU A 219 -17.25 10.77 13.33
C GLU A 219 -18.62 10.88 12.70
N PHE A 220 -19.08 9.79 12.13
CA PHE A 220 -20.45 9.70 11.64
C PHE A 220 -21.43 9.95 12.78
N VAL A 221 -22.31 10.90 12.57
CA VAL A 221 -23.38 11.23 13.51
C VAL A 221 -24.72 11.01 12.79
N GLY A 222 -25.32 9.85 13.03
CA GLY A 222 -26.59 9.49 12.43
C GLY A 222 -27.09 8.14 12.96
N ASP A 223 -28.38 7.91 12.82
CA ASP A 223 -29.07 6.67 13.19
C ASP A 223 -29.49 5.86 11.95
N LYS A 224 -29.24 6.39 10.76
CA LYS A 224 -29.62 5.79 9.48
C LYS A 224 -28.48 5.81 8.49
N LEU A 225 -28.39 4.78 7.68
CA LEU A 225 -27.50 4.68 6.54
C LEU A 225 -28.32 4.57 5.25
N PRO A 226 -27.95 5.31 4.20
CA PRO A 226 -28.56 5.13 2.90
C PRO A 226 -28.23 3.73 2.34
N TYR A 227 -29.20 3.09 1.71
CA TYR A 227 -28.94 1.91 0.91
C TYR A 227 -28.33 2.29 -0.44
N PRO A 228 -27.40 1.49 -0.97
CA PRO A 228 -27.02 1.63 -2.36
C PRO A 228 -28.25 1.29 -3.22
N GLY A 229 -28.52 2.05 -4.28
CA GLY A 229 -29.51 1.64 -5.28
C GLY A 229 -29.17 0.25 -5.84
N ALA A 230 -30.17 -0.47 -6.36
CA ALA A 230 -29.99 -1.86 -6.82
C ALA A 230 -28.82 -2.04 -7.80
N ASP A 231 -28.64 -1.08 -8.70
CA ASP A 231 -27.53 -1.09 -9.67
C ASP A 231 -26.18 -0.86 -8.99
N HIS A 232 -26.08 0.09 -8.06
CA HIS A 232 -24.86 0.34 -7.30
C HIS A 232 -24.50 -0.85 -6.40
N LEU A 233 -25.46 -1.45 -5.71
CA LEU A 233 -25.27 -2.67 -4.91
C LEU A 233 -24.61 -3.77 -5.75
N LYS A 234 -25.13 -4.02 -6.94
CA LYS A 234 -24.60 -5.02 -7.87
C LYS A 234 -23.21 -4.66 -8.36
N GLN A 235 -23.02 -3.41 -8.77
CA GLN A 235 -21.75 -2.92 -9.33
C GLN A 235 -20.63 -2.90 -8.28
N ILE A 236 -20.90 -2.42 -7.06
CA ILE A 236 -19.92 -2.41 -5.96
C ILE A 236 -19.54 -3.86 -5.60
N ASN A 237 -20.53 -4.76 -5.47
CA ASN A 237 -20.26 -6.17 -5.18
C ASN A 237 -19.41 -6.84 -6.27
N SER A 238 -19.71 -6.59 -7.56
CA SER A 238 -18.92 -7.09 -8.69
C SER A 238 -17.49 -6.55 -8.64
N LEU A 239 -17.34 -5.26 -8.41
CA LEU A 239 -16.04 -4.59 -8.33
C LEU A 239 -15.15 -5.16 -7.22
N ILE A 240 -15.71 -5.40 -6.03
CA ILE A 240 -14.98 -6.02 -4.91
C ILE A 240 -14.57 -7.46 -5.28
N THR A 241 -15.49 -8.22 -5.87
CA THR A 241 -15.23 -9.61 -6.29
C THR A 241 -14.12 -9.68 -7.33
N GLU A 242 -14.22 -8.86 -8.38
CA GLU A 242 -13.20 -8.77 -9.43
C GLU A 242 -11.84 -8.30 -8.92
N THR A 243 -11.85 -7.38 -7.95
CA THR A 243 -10.62 -6.89 -7.31
C THR A 243 -9.95 -7.99 -6.51
N ALA A 244 -10.72 -8.78 -5.78
CA ALA A 244 -10.23 -9.92 -5.02
C ALA A 244 -9.67 -11.02 -5.95
N GLU A 245 -10.34 -11.31 -7.05
CA GLU A 245 -9.89 -12.27 -8.07
C GLU A 245 -8.63 -11.78 -8.79
N TYR A 246 -8.55 -10.50 -9.10
CA TYR A 246 -7.35 -9.90 -9.69
C TYR A 246 -6.14 -10.02 -8.75
N TRP A 247 -6.31 -9.76 -7.46
CA TRP A 247 -5.27 -9.98 -6.47
C TRP A 247 -4.80 -11.43 -6.47
N ASN A 248 -5.72 -12.38 -6.29
CA ASN A 248 -5.41 -13.80 -6.19
C ASN A 248 -4.74 -14.38 -7.45
N SER A 249 -5.00 -13.78 -8.61
CA SER A 249 -4.36 -14.18 -9.87
C SER A 249 -2.90 -13.70 -9.98
N ASN A 250 -2.51 -12.70 -9.21
CA ASN A 250 -1.19 -12.06 -9.30
C ASN A 250 -0.27 -12.35 -8.10
N ASP A 251 -0.83 -12.60 -6.92
CA ASP A 251 -0.10 -12.66 -5.65
C ASP A 251 1.05 -13.69 -5.63
N ALA A 252 0.80 -14.91 -6.08
CA ALA A 252 1.81 -15.99 -6.09
C ALA A 252 2.99 -15.70 -7.03
N SER A 253 2.75 -15.02 -8.15
CA SER A 253 3.78 -14.62 -9.08
C SER A 253 4.61 -13.46 -8.52
N GLN A 254 3.94 -12.46 -7.99
CA GLN A 254 4.59 -11.29 -7.40
C GLN A 254 5.39 -11.63 -6.14
N SER A 255 4.86 -12.51 -5.29
CA SER A 255 5.57 -13.01 -4.10
C SER A 255 6.90 -13.64 -4.48
N ARG A 256 6.89 -14.57 -5.44
CA ARG A 256 8.12 -15.26 -5.89
C ARG A 256 9.15 -14.32 -6.47
N LYS A 257 8.72 -13.33 -7.29
CA LYS A 257 9.63 -12.32 -7.86
C LYS A 257 10.24 -11.46 -6.76
N LEU A 258 9.42 -11.02 -5.81
CA LEU A 258 9.86 -10.17 -4.70
C LEU A 258 10.84 -10.92 -3.78
N GLU A 259 10.54 -12.16 -3.41
CA GLU A 259 11.45 -13.01 -2.63
C GLU A 259 12.81 -13.17 -3.32
N LYS A 260 12.81 -13.41 -4.64
CA LYS A 260 14.04 -13.50 -5.44
C LYS A 260 14.85 -12.19 -5.38
N ALA A 261 14.19 -11.06 -5.61
CA ALA A 261 14.84 -9.75 -5.57
C ALA A 261 15.43 -9.42 -4.19
N VAL A 262 14.72 -9.77 -3.10
CA VAL A 262 15.18 -9.57 -1.74
C VAL A 262 16.36 -10.49 -1.40
N LYS A 263 16.36 -11.75 -1.85
CA LYS A 263 17.52 -12.67 -1.69
C LYS A 263 18.75 -12.16 -2.41
N ASN A 264 18.61 -11.56 -3.57
CA ASN A 264 19.72 -10.97 -4.30
C ASN A 264 20.36 -9.81 -3.50
N ILE A 265 19.53 -8.96 -2.89
CA ILE A 265 20.01 -7.89 -2.00
C ILE A 265 20.71 -8.44 -0.76
N GLU A 266 20.35 -9.62 -0.24
CA GLU A 266 21.04 -10.25 0.88
C GLU A 266 22.52 -10.54 0.56
N SER A 267 22.83 -10.92 -0.69
CA SER A 267 24.21 -11.14 -1.13
C SER A 267 25.05 -9.86 -1.06
N ILE A 268 24.43 -8.71 -1.32
CA ILE A 268 25.09 -7.40 -1.28
C ILE A 268 25.36 -6.97 0.15
N ALA A 269 24.44 -7.22 1.09
CA ALA A 269 24.65 -6.91 2.49
C ALA A 269 25.93 -7.59 3.03
N GLY A 270 26.22 -8.81 2.56
CA GLY A 270 27.47 -9.51 2.86
C GLY A 270 28.71 -8.80 2.31
N LYS A 271 28.64 -8.31 1.07
CA LYS A 271 29.76 -7.57 0.44
C LYS A 271 30.00 -6.21 1.11
N LEU A 272 28.94 -5.46 1.37
CA LEU A 272 29.01 -4.16 2.05
C LEU A 272 29.58 -4.28 3.47
N SER A 273 29.29 -5.36 4.18
CA SER A 273 29.82 -5.60 5.54
C SER A 273 31.29 -5.95 5.59
N GLN A 274 31.92 -6.26 4.47
CA GLN A 274 33.34 -6.57 4.36
C GLN A 274 34.22 -5.37 3.98
N SER A 275 33.61 -4.25 3.58
CA SER A 275 34.32 -3.04 3.19
C SER A 275 34.48 -2.08 4.36
N GLU A 276 35.66 -1.44 4.45
CA GLU A 276 35.99 -0.45 5.48
C GLU A 276 35.89 1.00 5.00
N SER A 277 35.40 1.21 3.78
CA SER A 277 35.23 2.54 3.17
C SER A 277 34.06 3.33 3.74
N THR A 278 34.25 4.63 3.98
CA THR A 278 33.18 5.55 4.37
C THR A 278 32.10 5.66 3.30
N ALA A 279 32.49 5.64 2.02
CA ALA A 279 31.55 5.65 0.88
C ALA A 279 30.67 4.41 0.89
N THR A 280 31.23 3.23 1.08
CA THR A 280 30.49 1.96 1.17
C THR A 280 29.51 1.95 2.35
N ASN A 281 29.88 2.55 3.48
CA ASN A 281 28.98 2.70 4.63
C ASN A 281 27.77 3.60 4.30
N THR A 282 28.03 4.70 3.60
CA THR A 282 26.97 5.60 3.14
C THR A 282 26.01 4.88 2.18
N ILE A 283 26.54 4.13 1.24
CA ILE A 283 25.78 3.29 0.30
C ILE A 283 24.87 2.32 1.08
N GLY A 284 25.44 1.56 2.02
CA GLY A 284 24.68 0.59 2.82
C GLY A 284 23.57 1.21 3.65
N ASN A 285 23.82 2.37 4.26
CA ASN A 285 22.82 3.12 5.02
C ASN A 285 21.66 3.59 4.15
N VAL A 286 21.96 4.17 2.98
CA VAL A 286 20.94 4.68 2.07
C VAL A 286 20.12 3.54 1.47
N VAL A 287 20.75 2.44 1.08
CA VAL A 287 20.06 1.24 0.59
C VAL A 287 19.09 0.70 1.65
N GLY A 288 19.55 0.56 2.89
CA GLY A 288 18.70 0.11 4.00
C GLY A 288 17.49 1.03 4.24
N MET A 289 17.73 2.34 4.22
CA MET A 289 16.68 3.35 4.39
C MET A 289 15.65 3.29 3.26
N VAL A 290 16.07 3.24 2.00
CA VAL A 290 15.20 3.15 0.83
C VAL A 290 14.34 1.88 0.90
N ILE A 291 14.95 0.72 1.14
CA ILE A 291 14.22 -0.55 1.23
C ILE A 291 13.18 -0.50 2.35
N GLN A 292 13.56 -0.01 3.53
CA GLN A 292 12.65 0.09 4.67
C GLN A 292 11.47 1.01 4.37
N ARG A 293 11.71 2.18 3.78
CA ARG A 293 10.66 3.15 3.47
C ARG A 293 9.72 2.64 2.39
N LEU A 294 10.24 2.11 1.29
CA LEU A 294 9.41 1.55 0.23
C LEU A 294 8.56 0.35 0.72
N SER A 295 9.07 -0.47 1.64
CA SER A 295 8.29 -1.59 2.20
C SER A 295 7.08 -1.15 3.04
N THR A 296 7.05 0.09 3.53
CA THR A 296 5.94 0.61 4.35
C THR A 296 4.60 0.58 3.59
N VAL A 297 4.60 0.90 2.28
CA VAL A 297 3.38 0.84 1.47
C VAL A 297 2.81 -0.57 1.41
N LEU A 298 3.67 -1.59 1.30
CA LEU A 298 3.24 -2.99 1.25
C LEU A 298 2.60 -3.45 2.56
N THR A 299 3.06 -2.95 3.69
CA THR A 299 2.55 -3.33 5.00
C THR A 299 1.30 -2.55 5.40
N SER A 300 1.38 -1.24 5.38
CA SER A 300 0.30 -0.34 5.84
C SER A 300 -0.83 -0.21 4.82
N GLY A 301 -0.49 -0.11 3.53
CA GLY A 301 -1.47 -0.03 2.45
C GLY A 301 -2.35 -1.26 2.37
N ASN A 302 -1.75 -2.45 2.50
CA ASN A 302 -2.49 -3.70 2.51
C ASN A 302 -3.44 -3.83 3.70
N LYS A 303 -3.00 -3.40 4.88
CA LYS A 303 -3.84 -3.43 6.07
C LYS A 303 -5.07 -2.55 5.90
N TRP A 304 -4.90 -1.35 5.36
CA TRP A 304 -6.01 -0.45 5.08
C TRP A 304 -6.95 -1.01 4.03
N VAL A 305 -6.44 -1.43 2.88
CA VAL A 305 -7.24 -1.95 1.77
C VAL A 305 -8.07 -3.16 2.17
N SER A 306 -7.47 -4.14 2.85
CA SER A 306 -8.20 -5.32 3.31
C SER A 306 -9.34 -4.96 4.25
N ARG A 307 -9.13 -3.95 5.11
CA ARG A 307 -10.17 -3.46 6.01
C ARG A 307 -11.28 -2.74 5.24
N ALA A 308 -10.93 -1.82 4.34
CA ALA A 308 -11.89 -1.06 3.56
C ALA A 308 -12.81 -1.97 2.74
N LEU A 309 -12.26 -2.87 1.93
CA LEU A 309 -13.04 -3.80 1.11
C LEU A 309 -13.85 -4.80 1.94
N SER A 310 -13.32 -5.27 3.08
CA SER A 310 -14.06 -6.16 3.97
C SER A 310 -15.25 -5.46 4.61
N THR A 311 -15.09 -4.21 5.04
CA THR A 311 -16.17 -3.43 5.64
C THR A 311 -17.23 -3.09 4.60
N GLU A 312 -16.80 -2.72 3.38
CA GLU A 312 -17.69 -2.48 2.25
C GLU A 312 -18.55 -3.73 1.94
N LEU A 313 -17.91 -4.88 1.84
CA LEU A 313 -18.63 -6.14 1.58
C LEU A 313 -19.59 -6.51 2.71
N HIS A 314 -19.23 -6.24 3.98
CA HIS A 314 -20.13 -6.42 5.12
C HIS A 314 -21.37 -5.53 5.01
N TYR A 315 -21.17 -4.25 4.67
CA TYR A 315 -22.29 -3.33 4.44
C TYR A 315 -23.23 -3.84 3.35
N LEU A 316 -22.71 -4.30 2.20
CA LEU A 316 -23.50 -4.88 1.13
C LEU A 316 -24.25 -6.14 1.58
N THR A 317 -23.57 -7.02 2.33
CA THR A 317 -24.17 -8.25 2.84
C THR A 317 -25.33 -7.95 3.81
N GLU A 318 -25.13 -7.05 4.76
CA GLU A 318 -26.20 -6.68 5.71
C GLU A 318 -27.35 -5.92 5.03
N THR A 319 -27.05 -5.14 4.00
CA THR A 319 -28.09 -4.54 3.12
C THR A 319 -28.93 -5.63 2.47
N ILE A 320 -28.29 -6.64 1.89
CA ILE A 320 -29.00 -7.78 1.26
C ILE A 320 -29.83 -8.55 2.31
N ASP A 321 -29.28 -8.78 3.50
CA ASP A 321 -29.97 -9.49 4.58
C ASP A 321 -31.22 -8.73 5.03
N SER A 322 -31.16 -7.41 5.16
CA SER A 322 -32.27 -6.58 5.60
C SER A 322 -33.43 -6.58 4.59
N VAL A 323 -33.14 -6.51 3.29
CA VAL A 323 -34.21 -6.50 2.24
C VAL A 323 -34.73 -7.89 1.90
N THR A 324 -33.96 -8.96 2.15
CA THR A 324 -34.40 -10.34 1.90
C THR A 324 -35.08 -10.99 3.11
N GLY A 325 -35.13 -10.31 4.26
CA GLY A 325 -35.82 -10.78 5.45
C GLY A 325 -35.16 -11.99 6.13
N ARG A 326 -33.88 -12.30 5.83
CA ARG A 326 -33.14 -13.34 6.54
C ARG A 326 -32.78 -12.85 7.93
N LYS A 327 -33.54 -13.27 8.93
CA LYS A 327 -33.12 -13.16 10.33
C LYS A 327 -31.90 -14.07 10.56
N LYS A 328 -30.95 -13.63 11.39
CA LYS A 328 -29.69 -14.28 11.78
C LYS A 328 -29.84 -15.57 12.63
N ASP A 329 -30.94 -16.30 12.56
CA ASP A 329 -31.21 -17.44 13.43
C ASP A 329 -30.84 -18.79 12.82
N GLU A 330 -30.11 -18.80 11.69
CA GLU A 330 -29.69 -20.06 11.03
C GLU A 330 -28.18 -20.05 10.70
N GLU A 331 -27.31 -19.95 11.73
CA GLU A 331 -25.92 -20.43 11.66
C GLU A 331 -25.56 -21.28 12.86
#